data_07f86dc617f579923f0ef738b39b0fc2
#
_entry.id   07f86dc617f579923f0ef738b39b0fc2
#
_cell.length_a   1.000
_cell.length_b   1.000
_cell.length_c   1.000
_cell.angle_alpha   90.00
_cell.angle_beta   90.00
_cell.angle_gamma   90.00
#
_symmetry.space_group_name_H-M   'P 1'
#
loop_
_entity.id
_entity.type
_entity.pdbx_description
1 polymer ?
#
loop_
_entity_poly.entity_id
_entity_poly.type
_entity_poly.pdbx_seq_one_letter_code
_entity_poly.pdbx_strand_id
1 'polypeptide(L)'
;QMSAAAKSFGDGDFSIRVPVTSNDEIGQLATAFNNMADSLSGSESMNRSFVANVSHELKTPMTTIAGFIDGILDGTIPPERQSHYLHIVSDEVKRLSRLVRTMLNLSRIDNGELKLRPNDFDISETVLSTVLTFEKSIDEKKINIRGLDTLQPMQVHGDEDLLHQVVYNLVENAVKFTNTEGYISFNVSDSIDRIVVTIENSGSGIQSDELPLVFEKFYKTDKSRSQDKNGMGLGLYLVRTIIKLHGGDISVSSVVNEYTRFSFYIPKPQEPPKLKYNTCLLYTSPSPRDCS
;
A
#
# COMPACT_ATOMS: atom_id res chain seq x y z
N GLN A 1 9.61 -41.76 -5.36
CA GLN A 1 8.89 -40.66 -6.01
C GLN A 1 9.12 -39.32 -5.24
N MET A 2 8.92 -39.25 -3.92
CA MET A 2 9.21 -38.06 -3.11
C MET A 2 10.64 -37.54 -3.22
N SER A 3 11.65 -38.48 -3.18
CA SER A 3 13.06 -38.10 -3.30
C SER A 3 13.39 -37.51 -4.68
N ALA A 4 12.76 -37.99 -5.74
CA ALA A 4 12.93 -37.45 -7.08
C ALA A 4 12.27 -36.05 -7.19
N ALA A 5 11.06 -35.88 -6.63
CA ALA A 5 10.38 -34.61 -6.61
C ALA A 5 11.15 -33.56 -5.78
N ALA A 6 11.71 -33.97 -4.63
CA ALA A 6 12.54 -33.08 -3.80
C ALA A 6 13.83 -32.65 -4.51
N LYS A 7 14.42 -33.50 -5.32
CA LYS A 7 15.59 -33.15 -6.15
C LYS A 7 15.22 -32.11 -7.20
N SER A 8 14.11 -32.31 -7.92
CA SER A 8 13.62 -31.34 -8.92
C SER A 8 13.29 -30.00 -8.31
N PHE A 9 12.77 -29.98 -7.06
CA PHE A 9 12.56 -28.74 -6.31
C PHE A 9 13.88 -28.03 -6.01
N GLY A 10 14.95 -28.76 -5.67
CA GLY A 10 16.29 -28.22 -5.51
C GLY A 10 16.83 -27.55 -6.79
N ASP A 11 16.39 -28.04 -7.95
CA ASP A 11 16.72 -27.52 -9.28
C ASP A 11 15.77 -26.39 -9.73
N GLY A 12 14.78 -25.99 -8.87
CA GLY A 12 13.85 -24.89 -9.15
C GLY A 12 12.59 -25.28 -9.94
N ASP A 13 12.34 -26.58 -10.18
CA ASP A 13 11.11 -27.03 -10.84
C ASP A 13 10.03 -27.36 -9.82
N PHE A 14 9.16 -26.39 -9.56
CA PHE A 14 8.03 -26.52 -8.64
C PHE A 14 6.74 -27.05 -9.29
N SER A 15 6.79 -27.45 -10.56
CA SER A 15 5.61 -27.97 -11.29
C SER A 15 5.26 -29.42 -10.91
N ILE A 16 6.22 -30.16 -10.37
CA ILE A 16 6.08 -31.56 -10.03
C ILE A 16 5.15 -31.76 -8.84
N ARG A 17 4.27 -32.75 -8.94
CA ARG A 17 3.39 -33.17 -7.83
C ARG A 17 3.62 -34.65 -7.51
N VAL A 18 3.54 -34.97 -6.23
CA VAL A 18 3.63 -36.35 -5.72
C VAL A 18 2.21 -36.93 -5.64
N PRO A 19 1.95 -38.09 -6.24
CA PRO A 19 0.63 -38.71 -6.17
C PRO A 19 0.32 -39.13 -4.70
N VAL A 20 -0.86 -38.73 -4.22
CA VAL A 20 -1.37 -39.13 -2.89
C VAL A 20 -2.10 -40.45 -3.06
N THR A 21 -1.44 -41.56 -2.71
CA THR A 21 -1.95 -42.92 -2.92
C THR A 21 -2.42 -43.61 -1.67
N SER A 22 -2.19 -43.05 -0.48
CA SER A 22 -2.59 -43.60 0.82
C SER A 22 -3.12 -42.50 1.75
N ASN A 23 -3.89 -42.89 2.78
CA ASN A 23 -4.38 -41.99 3.83
C ASN A 23 -3.58 -42.11 5.14
N ASP A 24 -2.41 -42.73 5.10
CA ASP A 24 -1.47 -42.86 6.18
C ASP A 24 -0.50 -41.65 6.27
N GLU A 25 0.53 -41.75 7.09
CA GLU A 25 1.55 -40.73 7.30
C GLU A 25 2.26 -40.34 5.98
N ILE A 26 2.39 -41.33 5.04
CA ILE A 26 2.99 -41.09 3.73
C ILE A 26 2.07 -40.26 2.85
N GLY A 27 0.76 -40.52 2.91
CA GLY A 27 -0.24 -39.72 2.19
C GLY A 27 -0.32 -38.29 2.71
N GLN A 28 -0.25 -38.11 4.05
CA GLN A 28 -0.19 -36.79 4.67
C GLN A 28 1.07 -36.03 4.26
N LEU A 29 2.23 -36.71 4.23
CA LEU A 29 3.48 -36.12 3.77
C LEU A 29 3.43 -35.71 2.28
N ALA A 30 2.82 -36.54 1.41
CA ALA A 30 2.62 -36.22 0.00
C ALA A 30 1.73 -34.99 -0.17
N THR A 31 0.67 -34.87 0.60
CA THR A 31 -0.22 -33.71 0.60
C THR A 31 0.50 -32.44 1.07
N ALA A 32 1.23 -32.49 2.18
CA ALA A 32 2.03 -31.37 2.67
C ALA A 32 3.09 -30.92 1.66
N PHE A 33 3.74 -31.88 1.00
CA PHE A 33 4.69 -31.61 -0.07
C PHE A 33 4.04 -30.88 -1.27
N ASN A 34 2.87 -31.33 -1.70
CA ASN A 34 2.14 -30.69 -2.80
C ASN A 34 1.68 -29.28 -2.42
N ASN A 35 1.21 -29.05 -1.20
CA ASN A 35 0.84 -27.73 -0.71
C ASN A 35 2.05 -26.77 -0.69
N MET A 36 3.22 -27.26 -0.29
CA MET A 36 4.47 -26.50 -0.38
C MET A 36 4.83 -26.20 -1.84
N ALA A 37 4.65 -27.16 -2.74
CA ALA A 37 4.86 -27.00 -4.18
C ALA A 37 3.98 -25.90 -4.76
N ASP A 38 2.69 -25.89 -4.41
CA ASP A 38 1.75 -24.87 -4.86
C ASP A 38 2.16 -23.49 -4.38
N SER A 39 2.56 -23.37 -3.11
CA SER A 39 3.03 -22.11 -2.52
C SER A 39 4.30 -21.59 -3.21
N LEU A 40 5.28 -22.45 -3.47
CA LEU A 40 6.54 -22.07 -4.12
C LEU A 40 6.32 -21.71 -5.61
N SER A 41 5.54 -22.51 -6.34
CA SER A 41 5.18 -22.22 -7.73
C SER A 41 4.44 -20.90 -7.88
N GLY A 42 3.49 -20.62 -6.97
CA GLY A 42 2.79 -19.34 -6.91
C GLY A 42 3.74 -18.17 -6.65
N SER A 43 4.66 -18.32 -5.67
CA SER A 43 5.65 -17.30 -5.35
C SER A 43 6.62 -17.05 -6.54
N GLU A 44 7.10 -18.09 -7.21
CA GLU A 44 7.98 -17.96 -8.39
C GLU A 44 7.27 -17.26 -9.55
N SER A 45 6.04 -17.69 -9.87
CA SER A 45 5.22 -17.06 -10.92
C SER A 45 4.98 -15.58 -10.62
N MET A 46 4.68 -15.24 -9.36
CA MET A 46 4.50 -13.87 -8.92
C MET A 46 5.79 -13.05 -9.06
N ASN A 47 6.94 -13.61 -8.67
CA ASN A 47 8.24 -12.95 -8.80
C ASN A 47 8.63 -12.73 -10.27
N ARG A 48 8.39 -13.70 -11.13
CA ARG A 48 8.64 -13.59 -12.58
C ARG A 48 7.76 -12.50 -13.22
N SER A 49 6.48 -12.48 -12.86
CA SER A 49 5.55 -11.44 -13.29
C SER A 49 5.95 -10.05 -12.76
N PHE A 50 6.47 -9.98 -11.51
CA PHE A 50 7.03 -8.77 -10.94
C PHE A 50 8.15 -8.20 -11.81
N VAL A 51 9.19 -8.97 -12.08
CA VAL A 51 10.34 -8.52 -12.87
C VAL A 51 9.90 -8.08 -14.29
N ALA A 52 8.98 -8.81 -14.93
CA ALA A 52 8.47 -8.47 -16.24
C ALA A 52 7.69 -7.14 -16.22
N ASN A 53 6.77 -6.97 -15.27
CA ASN A 53 5.97 -5.76 -15.13
C ASN A 53 6.83 -4.54 -14.80
N VAL A 54 7.78 -4.69 -13.87
CA VAL A 54 8.77 -3.64 -13.53
C VAL A 54 9.54 -3.20 -14.76
N SER A 55 10.06 -4.16 -15.53
CA SER A 55 10.84 -3.86 -16.74
C SER A 55 10.00 -3.10 -17.76
N HIS A 56 8.74 -3.46 -17.94
CA HIS A 56 7.82 -2.77 -18.83
C HIS A 56 7.50 -1.35 -18.37
N GLU A 57 7.18 -1.19 -17.08
CA GLU A 57 6.82 0.12 -16.51
C GLU A 57 8.01 1.09 -16.42
N LEU A 58 9.25 0.58 -16.36
CA LEU A 58 10.46 1.40 -16.48
C LEU A 58 10.75 1.78 -17.93
N LYS A 59 10.56 0.85 -18.87
CA LYS A 59 10.92 1.05 -20.29
C LYS A 59 10.09 2.18 -20.92
N THR A 60 8.80 2.24 -20.62
CA THR A 60 7.88 3.23 -21.24
C THR A 60 8.30 4.68 -20.96
N PRO A 61 8.43 5.15 -19.69
CA PRO A 61 8.88 6.51 -19.41
C PRO A 61 10.28 6.79 -19.92
N MET A 62 11.21 5.84 -19.83
CA MET A 62 12.57 6.00 -20.37
C MET A 62 12.56 6.24 -21.89
N THR A 63 11.74 5.51 -22.63
CA THR A 63 11.61 5.69 -24.10
C THR A 63 11.00 7.05 -24.41
N THR A 64 9.99 7.49 -23.65
CA THR A 64 9.36 8.80 -23.82
C THR A 64 10.34 9.93 -23.53
N ILE A 65 11.10 9.85 -22.43
CA ILE A 65 12.14 10.82 -22.05
C ILE A 65 13.19 10.90 -23.17
N ALA A 66 13.75 9.76 -23.58
CA ALA A 66 14.78 9.70 -24.61
C ALA A 66 14.26 10.31 -25.93
N GLY A 67 13.07 9.90 -26.40
CA GLY A 67 12.51 10.40 -27.66
C GLY A 67 12.26 11.90 -27.67
N PHE A 68 11.81 12.51 -26.55
CA PHE A 68 11.64 13.96 -26.49
C PHE A 68 12.97 14.71 -26.40
N ILE A 69 13.93 14.19 -25.65
CA ILE A 69 15.29 14.77 -25.58
C ILE A 69 15.96 14.72 -26.97
N ASP A 70 15.92 13.56 -27.64
CA ASP A 70 16.49 13.40 -28.98
C ASP A 70 15.80 14.33 -29.97
N GLY A 71 14.46 14.45 -29.97
CA GLY A 71 13.71 15.34 -30.83
C GLY A 71 13.97 16.84 -30.58
N ILE A 72 14.40 17.23 -29.37
CA ILE A 72 14.87 18.57 -29.05
C ILE A 72 16.28 18.79 -29.61
N LEU A 73 17.17 17.81 -29.44
CA LEU A 73 18.57 17.89 -29.83
C LEU A 73 18.77 17.88 -31.35
N ASP A 74 17.97 17.12 -32.08
CA ASP A 74 18.03 17.02 -33.55
C ASP A 74 17.22 18.11 -34.27
N GLY A 75 16.51 18.96 -33.49
CA GLY A 75 15.72 20.07 -34.06
C GLY A 75 14.36 19.67 -34.63
N THR A 76 13.93 18.42 -34.49
CA THR A 76 12.60 17.93 -34.88
C THR A 76 11.50 18.63 -34.06
N ILE A 77 11.79 18.95 -32.78
CA ILE A 77 10.90 19.75 -31.93
C ILE A 77 11.31 21.23 -32.00
N PRO A 78 10.44 22.10 -32.59
CA PRO A 78 10.76 23.50 -32.74
C PRO A 78 10.87 24.22 -31.38
N PRO A 79 11.69 25.31 -31.28
CA PRO A 79 11.96 26.00 -30.00
C PRO A 79 10.70 26.42 -29.23
N GLU A 80 9.65 26.83 -29.93
CA GLU A 80 8.39 27.27 -29.31
C GLU A 80 7.65 26.16 -28.54
N ARG A 81 7.93 24.90 -28.87
CA ARG A 81 7.31 23.74 -28.24
C ARG A 81 8.21 23.02 -27.22
N GLN A 82 9.50 23.35 -27.19
CA GLN A 82 10.47 22.66 -26.33
C GLN A 82 10.07 22.72 -24.84
N SER A 83 9.61 23.87 -24.36
CA SER A 83 9.15 24.02 -22.96
C SER A 83 8.04 23.03 -22.61
N HIS A 84 7.07 22.82 -23.51
CA HIS A 84 6.00 21.85 -23.31
C HIS A 84 6.53 20.41 -23.17
N TYR A 85 7.43 19.98 -24.04
CA TYR A 85 8.01 18.63 -23.99
C TYR A 85 8.95 18.44 -22.82
N LEU A 86 9.70 19.48 -22.40
CA LEU A 86 10.51 19.44 -21.18
C LEU A 86 9.66 19.28 -19.92
N HIS A 87 8.45 19.87 -19.87
CA HIS A 87 7.51 19.59 -18.77
C HIS A 87 7.08 18.13 -18.75
N ILE A 88 6.77 17.51 -19.91
CA ILE A 88 6.44 16.10 -20.00
C ILE A 88 7.61 15.24 -19.51
N VAL A 89 8.84 15.54 -19.95
CA VAL A 89 10.05 14.86 -19.49
C VAL A 89 10.20 14.97 -17.96
N SER A 90 10.00 16.17 -17.40
CA SER A 90 10.06 16.39 -15.95
C SER A 90 9.04 15.52 -15.20
N ASP A 91 7.83 15.41 -15.69
CA ASP A 91 6.78 14.63 -15.06
C ASP A 91 7.05 13.12 -15.16
N GLU A 92 7.61 12.65 -16.29
CA GLU A 92 8.04 11.24 -16.42
C GLU A 92 9.22 10.90 -15.50
N VAL A 93 10.17 11.83 -15.30
CA VAL A 93 11.26 11.63 -14.32
C VAL A 93 10.72 11.53 -12.89
N LYS A 94 9.79 12.40 -12.51
CA LYS A 94 9.13 12.35 -11.19
C LYS A 94 8.37 11.03 -11.01
N ARG A 95 7.66 10.59 -12.06
CA ARG A 95 6.97 9.30 -12.07
C ARG A 95 7.95 8.13 -11.88
N LEU A 96 9.06 8.12 -12.61
CA LEU A 96 10.10 7.11 -12.50
C LEU A 96 10.70 7.07 -11.08
N SER A 97 10.96 8.23 -10.48
CA SER A 97 11.46 8.33 -9.11
C SER A 97 10.50 7.72 -8.10
N ARG A 98 9.19 8.00 -8.22
CA ARG A 98 8.16 7.37 -7.36
C ARG A 98 8.13 5.85 -7.53
N LEU A 99 8.20 5.37 -8.77
CA LEU A 99 8.23 3.95 -9.10
C LEU A 99 9.41 3.24 -8.40
N VAL A 100 10.61 3.78 -8.55
CA VAL A 100 11.84 3.24 -7.90
C VAL A 100 11.69 3.23 -6.37
N ARG A 101 11.18 4.31 -5.79
CA ARG A 101 10.95 4.39 -4.34
C ARG A 101 9.95 3.33 -3.87
N THR A 102 8.86 3.12 -4.60
CA THR A 102 7.87 2.06 -4.31
C THR A 102 8.51 0.68 -4.31
N MET A 103 9.37 0.40 -5.30
CA MET A 103 10.09 -0.88 -5.39
C MET A 103 11.08 -1.09 -4.25
N LEU A 104 11.85 -0.06 -3.89
CA LEU A 104 12.79 -0.13 -2.78
C LEU A 104 12.06 -0.38 -1.45
N ASN A 105 10.93 0.30 -1.22
CA ASN A 105 10.12 0.07 -0.03
C ASN A 105 9.58 -1.36 -0.01
N LEU A 106 9.05 -1.84 -1.15
CA LEU A 106 8.54 -3.21 -1.26
C LEU A 106 9.63 -4.25 -0.99
N SER A 107 10.82 -4.07 -1.57
CA SER A 107 11.96 -4.97 -1.34
C SER A 107 12.38 -5.00 0.14
N ARG A 108 12.43 -3.84 0.81
CA ARG A 108 12.74 -3.75 2.25
C ARG A 108 11.69 -4.41 3.12
N ILE A 109 10.41 -4.30 2.73
CA ILE A 109 9.28 -4.94 3.41
C ILE A 109 9.37 -6.45 3.27
N ASP A 110 9.54 -6.96 2.04
CA ASP A 110 9.61 -8.40 1.75
C ASP A 110 10.79 -9.07 2.48
N ASN A 111 11.90 -8.35 2.66
CA ASN A 111 13.08 -8.81 3.41
C ASN A 111 12.96 -8.62 4.94
N GLY A 112 11.87 -8.02 5.44
CA GLY A 112 11.72 -7.70 6.87
C GLY A 112 12.70 -6.63 7.37
N GLU A 113 13.31 -5.86 6.46
CA GLU A 113 14.33 -4.84 6.78
C GLU A 113 13.73 -3.47 7.08
N LEU A 114 12.45 -3.27 6.77
CA LEU A 114 11.78 -1.99 7.01
C LEU A 114 11.52 -1.83 8.51
N LYS A 115 12.28 -0.95 9.14
CA LYS A 115 12.06 -0.52 10.53
C LYS A 115 11.25 0.76 10.52
N LEU A 116 10.10 0.75 11.20
CA LEU A 116 9.31 1.95 11.42
C LEU A 116 10.11 2.98 12.23
N ARG A 117 9.94 4.25 11.89
CA ARG A 117 10.44 5.40 12.66
C ARG A 117 9.24 6.19 13.20
N PRO A 118 8.57 5.64 14.23
CA PRO A 118 7.32 6.24 14.71
C PRO A 118 7.59 7.56 15.40
N ASN A 119 6.74 8.54 15.10
CA ASN A 119 6.62 9.83 15.77
C ASN A 119 5.13 10.18 15.91
N ASP A 120 4.83 11.17 16.72
CA ASP A 120 3.48 11.70 16.86
C ASP A 120 3.28 12.82 15.83
N PHE A 121 2.22 12.74 15.02
CA PHE A 121 1.89 13.74 14.02
C PHE A 121 0.38 13.79 13.74
N ASP A 122 -0.07 14.84 13.05
CA ASP A 122 -1.48 15.04 12.71
C ASP A 122 -1.82 14.38 11.37
N ILE A 123 -2.59 13.29 11.39
CA ILE A 123 -3.00 12.59 10.16
C ILE A 123 -4.00 13.43 9.32
N SER A 124 -4.75 14.33 9.95
CA SER A 124 -5.68 15.23 9.24
C SER A 124 -4.90 16.24 8.38
N GLU A 125 -3.78 16.75 8.90
CA GLU A 125 -2.87 17.62 8.15
C GLU A 125 -2.23 16.86 6.97
N THR A 126 -1.85 15.59 7.20
CA THR A 126 -1.32 14.72 6.13
C THR A 126 -2.35 14.52 5.01
N VAL A 127 -3.63 14.31 5.35
CA VAL A 127 -4.71 14.21 4.35
C VAL A 127 -4.85 15.51 3.59
N LEU A 128 -4.93 16.65 4.29
CA LEU A 128 -5.11 17.96 3.69
C LEU A 128 -3.96 18.33 2.73
N SER A 129 -2.71 18.20 3.19
CA SER A 129 -1.53 18.49 2.37
C SER A 129 -1.44 17.59 1.14
N THR A 130 -1.83 16.33 1.29
CA THR A 130 -1.87 15.40 0.16
C THR A 130 -2.92 15.82 -0.87
N VAL A 131 -4.14 16.17 -0.46
CA VAL A 131 -5.19 16.61 -1.40
C VAL A 131 -4.76 17.84 -2.18
N LEU A 132 -4.08 18.81 -1.54
CA LEU A 132 -3.54 19.99 -2.21
C LEU A 132 -2.55 19.65 -3.33
N THR A 133 -1.82 18.55 -3.25
CA THR A 133 -0.92 18.11 -4.34
C THR A 133 -1.67 17.70 -5.61
N PHE A 134 -2.97 17.41 -5.51
CA PHE A 134 -3.84 17.02 -6.62
C PHE A 134 -4.80 18.14 -7.07
N GLU A 135 -4.68 19.36 -6.53
CA GLU A 135 -5.57 20.49 -6.82
C GLU A 135 -5.83 20.67 -8.32
N LYS A 136 -4.77 20.70 -9.13
CA LYS A 136 -4.89 20.84 -10.59
C LYS A 136 -5.75 19.74 -11.22
N SER A 137 -5.55 18.49 -10.84
CA SER A 137 -6.31 17.37 -11.41
C SER A 137 -7.77 17.34 -10.92
N ILE A 138 -7.99 17.80 -9.69
CA ILE A 138 -9.32 17.98 -9.09
C ILE A 138 -10.09 19.04 -9.85
N ASP A 139 -9.48 20.19 -10.11
CA ASP A 139 -10.08 21.29 -10.86
C ASP A 139 -10.35 20.93 -12.33
N GLU A 140 -9.40 20.28 -13.00
CA GLU A 140 -9.57 19.83 -14.39
C GLU A 140 -10.76 18.87 -14.55
N LYS A 141 -10.99 18.00 -13.57
CA LYS A 141 -12.15 17.08 -13.54
C LYS A 141 -13.38 17.66 -12.86
N LYS A 142 -13.31 18.86 -12.29
CA LYS A 142 -14.38 19.50 -11.50
C LYS A 142 -14.90 18.58 -10.37
N ILE A 143 -13.99 17.94 -9.65
CA ILE A 143 -14.34 17.02 -8.58
C ILE A 143 -14.80 17.81 -7.36
N ASN A 144 -15.97 17.42 -6.80
CA ASN A 144 -16.49 18.02 -5.57
C ASN A 144 -15.81 17.36 -4.35
N ILE A 145 -14.97 18.10 -3.65
CA ILE A 145 -14.31 17.63 -2.43
C ILE A 145 -15.25 17.87 -1.25
N ARG A 146 -15.42 16.84 -0.40
CA ARG A 146 -16.31 16.84 0.77
C ARG A 146 -15.56 16.43 2.02
N GLY A 147 -15.90 17.05 3.15
CA GLY A 147 -15.43 16.64 4.47
C GLY A 147 -14.08 17.20 4.90
N LEU A 148 -13.31 17.89 4.04
CA LEU A 148 -12.04 18.52 4.46
C LEU A 148 -12.25 19.66 5.45
N ASP A 149 -13.33 20.40 5.30
CA ASP A 149 -13.72 21.53 6.15
C ASP A 149 -14.14 21.10 7.57
N THR A 150 -14.49 19.84 7.74
CA THR A 150 -14.93 19.26 9.02
C THR A 150 -13.85 18.44 9.72
N LEU A 151 -12.67 18.26 9.10
CA LEU A 151 -11.57 17.53 9.71
C LEU A 151 -11.07 18.26 10.96
N GLN A 152 -11.01 17.52 12.07
CA GLN A 152 -10.38 17.98 13.29
C GLN A 152 -8.93 17.47 13.35
N PRO A 153 -8.00 18.22 13.99
CA PRO A 153 -6.65 17.72 14.24
C PRO A 153 -6.68 16.36 14.94
N MET A 154 -5.98 15.37 14.38
CA MET A 154 -6.03 13.98 14.87
C MET A 154 -4.62 13.40 14.99
N GLN A 155 -4.14 13.32 16.24
CA GLN A 155 -2.79 12.81 16.50
C GLN A 155 -2.73 11.29 16.38
N VAL A 156 -1.76 10.80 15.60
CA VAL A 156 -1.45 9.38 15.45
C VAL A 156 0.01 9.13 15.79
N HIS A 157 0.30 7.93 16.30
CA HIS A 157 1.67 7.46 16.53
C HIS A 157 2.06 6.50 15.41
N GLY A 158 3.00 6.89 14.57
CA GLY A 158 3.40 6.09 13.41
C GLY A 158 4.54 6.71 12.61
N ASP A 159 4.95 6.03 11.57
CA ASP A 159 5.94 6.54 10.61
C ASP A 159 5.26 7.48 9.62
N GLU A 160 5.48 8.79 9.79
CA GLU A 160 4.81 9.85 9.04
C GLU A 160 5.04 9.72 7.53
N ASP A 161 6.28 9.42 7.09
CA ASP A 161 6.60 9.27 5.67
C ASP A 161 5.82 8.11 5.03
N LEU A 162 5.72 6.98 5.74
CA LEU A 162 5.00 5.81 5.26
C LEU A 162 3.49 6.04 5.27
N LEU A 163 2.95 6.68 6.30
CA LEU A 163 1.52 6.98 6.38
C LEU A 163 1.12 8.08 5.37
N HIS A 164 1.99 9.06 5.11
CA HIS A 164 1.82 9.99 3.99
C HIS A 164 1.75 9.23 2.65
N GLN A 165 2.60 8.22 2.45
CA GLN A 165 2.55 7.38 1.24
C GLN A 165 1.23 6.59 1.13
N VAL A 166 0.67 6.11 2.25
CA VAL A 166 -0.66 5.47 2.28
C VAL A 166 -1.73 6.45 1.79
N VAL A 167 -1.80 7.64 2.40
CA VAL A 167 -2.78 8.67 2.04
C VAL A 167 -2.61 9.08 0.58
N TYR A 168 -1.37 9.31 0.14
CA TYR A 168 -1.06 9.67 -1.25
C TYR A 168 -1.61 8.63 -2.24
N ASN A 169 -1.34 7.34 -2.04
CA ASN A 169 -1.81 6.27 -2.93
C ASN A 169 -3.34 6.18 -2.98
N LEU A 170 -4.01 6.38 -1.83
CA LEU A 170 -5.47 6.34 -1.77
C LEU A 170 -6.11 7.57 -2.44
N VAL A 171 -5.55 8.77 -2.23
CA VAL A 171 -6.00 10.01 -2.88
C VAL A 171 -5.75 9.96 -4.38
N GLU A 172 -4.56 9.50 -4.81
CA GLU A 172 -4.23 9.32 -6.22
C GLU A 172 -5.25 8.40 -6.91
N ASN A 173 -5.58 7.27 -6.30
CA ASN A 173 -6.62 6.36 -6.79
C ASN A 173 -7.99 7.04 -6.84
N ALA A 174 -8.39 7.75 -5.79
CA ALA A 174 -9.66 8.46 -5.74
C ALA A 174 -9.78 9.48 -6.88
N VAL A 175 -8.78 10.36 -7.05
CA VAL A 175 -8.75 11.37 -8.13
C VAL A 175 -8.78 10.71 -9.52
N LYS A 176 -8.06 9.60 -9.68
CA LYS A 176 -7.94 8.89 -10.94
C LYS A 176 -9.25 8.25 -11.38
N PHE A 177 -9.94 7.56 -10.48
CA PHE A 177 -11.13 6.78 -10.76
C PHE A 177 -12.45 7.54 -10.55
N THR A 178 -12.41 8.77 -10.04
CA THR A 178 -13.57 9.66 -9.99
C THR A 178 -13.90 10.16 -11.39
N ASN A 179 -15.18 10.10 -11.74
CA ASN A 179 -15.69 10.67 -12.98
C ASN A 179 -15.64 12.21 -12.93
N THR A 180 -15.63 12.86 -14.09
CA THR A 180 -15.81 14.31 -14.19
C THR A 180 -17.10 14.72 -13.49
N GLU A 181 -17.05 15.83 -12.74
CA GLU A 181 -18.14 16.35 -11.90
C GLU A 181 -18.59 15.38 -10.78
N GLY A 182 -17.76 14.36 -10.47
CA GLY A 182 -17.97 13.46 -9.35
C GLY A 182 -17.58 14.06 -8.01
N TYR A 183 -17.49 13.22 -6.97
CA TYR A 183 -17.06 13.67 -5.64
C TYR A 183 -15.98 12.76 -5.05
N ILE A 184 -15.17 13.34 -4.15
CA ILE A 184 -14.31 12.61 -3.23
C ILE A 184 -14.64 13.11 -1.82
N SER A 185 -14.86 12.18 -0.89
CA SER A 185 -15.19 12.47 0.50
C SER A 185 -14.09 11.94 1.43
N PHE A 186 -13.71 12.77 2.40
CA PHE A 186 -12.72 12.45 3.42
C PHE A 186 -13.38 12.47 4.79
N ASN A 187 -13.03 11.49 5.61
CA ASN A 187 -13.45 11.44 7.00
C ASN A 187 -12.33 10.87 7.86
N VAL A 188 -12.00 11.56 8.95
CA VAL A 188 -11.10 11.06 9.99
C VAL A 188 -11.89 11.03 11.28
N SER A 189 -11.98 9.87 11.89
CA SER A 189 -12.78 9.66 13.10
C SER A 189 -11.96 9.03 14.22
N ASP A 190 -12.21 9.51 15.43
CA ASP A 190 -11.60 9.00 16.64
C ASP A 190 -12.49 7.92 17.25
N SER A 191 -11.94 6.73 17.43
CA SER A 191 -12.55 5.62 18.17
C SER A 191 -11.78 5.34 19.45
N ILE A 192 -12.34 4.53 20.33
CA ILE A 192 -11.77 4.27 21.67
C ILE A 192 -10.31 3.79 21.58
N ASP A 193 -10.02 2.88 20.67
CA ASP A 193 -8.74 2.16 20.54
C ASP A 193 -7.97 2.46 19.26
N ARG A 194 -8.54 3.25 18.34
CA ARG A 194 -7.99 3.48 17.01
C ARG A 194 -8.44 4.79 16.38
N ILE A 195 -7.69 5.26 15.42
CA ILE A 195 -8.08 6.35 14.52
C ILE A 195 -8.40 5.73 13.16
N VAL A 196 -9.55 6.10 12.61
CA VAL A 196 -10.03 5.58 11.33
C VAL A 196 -10.01 6.69 10.30
N VAL A 197 -9.36 6.44 9.18
CA VAL A 197 -9.35 7.33 8.00
C VAL A 197 -10.14 6.67 6.89
N THR A 198 -11.09 7.40 6.33
CA THR A 198 -11.96 6.94 5.24
C THR A 198 -11.86 7.89 4.05
N ILE A 199 -11.60 7.33 2.88
CA ILE A 199 -11.58 8.05 1.61
C ILE A 199 -12.57 7.34 0.69
N GLU A 200 -13.56 8.08 0.23
CA GLU A 200 -14.60 7.58 -0.66
C GLU A 200 -14.64 8.43 -1.92
N ASN A 201 -14.75 7.81 -3.06
CA ASN A 201 -14.93 8.48 -4.33
C ASN A 201 -16.10 7.92 -5.13
N SER A 202 -16.82 8.78 -5.81
CA SER A 202 -17.77 8.37 -6.84
C SER A 202 -17.04 7.85 -8.07
N GLY A 203 -17.65 6.93 -8.81
CA GLY A 203 -17.06 6.40 -10.02
C GLY A 203 -17.62 5.07 -10.48
N SER A 204 -16.85 4.37 -11.29
CA SER A 204 -17.27 3.08 -11.88
C SER A 204 -17.48 1.95 -10.87
N GLY A 205 -16.99 2.13 -9.63
CA GLY A 205 -17.03 1.09 -8.61
C GLY A 205 -16.18 -0.13 -8.97
N ILE A 206 -16.15 -1.09 -8.04
CA ILE A 206 -15.43 -2.37 -8.14
C ILE A 206 -16.44 -3.49 -7.98
N GLN A 207 -16.32 -4.55 -8.75
CA GLN A 207 -17.20 -5.71 -8.66
C GLN A 207 -16.93 -6.50 -7.37
N SER A 208 -17.94 -7.17 -6.83
CA SER A 208 -17.84 -7.86 -5.53
C SER A 208 -16.82 -9.00 -5.51
N ASP A 209 -16.63 -9.67 -6.64
CA ASP A 209 -15.65 -10.74 -6.84
C ASP A 209 -14.21 -10.21 -6.95
N GLU A 210 -14.05 -8.95 -7.37
CA GLU A 210 -12.75 -8.28 -7.45
C GLU A 210 -12.30 -7.67 -6.11
N LEU A 211 -13.23 -7.34 -5.19
CA LEU A 211 -12.92 -6.67 -3.91
C LEU A 211 -11.84 -7.38 -3.06
N PRO A 212 -11.84 -8.71 -2.92
CA PRO A 212 -10.78 -9.41 -2.17
C PRO A 212 -9.40 -9.29 -2.81
N LEU A 213 -9.35 -9.08 -4.12
CA LEU A 213 -8.14 -9.11 -4.93
C LEU A 213 -7.45 -7.76 -5.08
N VAL A 214 -8.13 -6.63 -4.78
CA VAL A 214 -7.58 -5.28 -5.03
C VAL A 214 -6.31 -4.98 -4.23
N PHE A 215 -6.07 -5.69 -3.14
CA PHE A 215 -4.86 -5.57 -2.33
C PHE A 215 -3.76 -6.56 -2.70
N GLU A 216 -3.99 -7.43 -3.69
CA GLU A 216 -2.97 -8.38 -4.17
C GLU A 216 -1.92 -7.67 -5.03
N LYS A 217 -0.67 -8.18 -4.98
CA LYS A 217 0.42 -7.65 -5.81
C LYS A 217 0.06 -7.73 -7.29
N PHE A 218 0.19 -6.60 -8.01
CA PHE A 218 -0.03 -6.49 -9.47
C PHE A 218 -1.48 -6.69 -9.93
N TYR A 219 -2.40 -6.79 -9.00
CA TYR A 219 -3.79 -6.90 -9.37
C TYR A 219 -4.32 -5.57 -9.90
N LYS A 220 -5.03 -5.63 -11.00
CA LYS A 220 -5.78 -4.53 -11.60
C LYS A 220 -7.13 -5.06 -12.02
N THR A 221 -8.20 -4.35 -11.67
CA THR A 221 -9.54 -4.65 -12.18
C THR A 221 -9.58 -4.49 -13.70
N ASP A 222 -10.46 -5.17 -14.40
CA ASP A 222 -10.55 -5.07 -15.85
C ASP A 222 -10.82 -3.64 -16.33
N LYS A 223 -11.64 -2.89 -15.58
CA LYS A 223 -11.89 -1.47 -15.85
C LYS A 223 -10.63 -0.61 -15.62
N SER A 224 -9.85 -0.91 -14.59
CA SER A 224 -8.61 -0.18 -14.30
C SER A 224 -7.53 -0.45 -15.35
N ARG A 225 -7.49 -1.61 -15.97
CA ARG A 225 -6.57 -1.92 -17.09
C ARG A 225 -6.80 -1.02 -18.30
N SER A 226 -8.05 -0.64 -18.56
CA SER A 226 -8.40 0.23 -19.68
C SER A 226 -8.15 1.72 -19.38
N GLN A 227 -8.40 2.16 -18.15
CA GLN A 227 -8.24 3.56 -17.72
C GLN A 227 -6.81 3.89 -17.25
N ASP A 228 -6.13 2.91 -16.69
CA ASP A 228 -4.76 3.02 -16.18
C ASP A 228 -3.82 2.05 -16.86
N LYS A 229 -3.44 2.38 -18.08
CA LYS A 229 -2.40 1.60 -18.79
C LYS A 229 -1.05 1.64 -18.09
N ASN A 230 -0.83 2.62 -17.23
CA ASN A 230 0.47 2.96 -16.64
C ASN A 230 0.63 2.61 -15.15
N GLY A 231 -0.38 2.09 -14.46
CA GLY A 231 -0.26 1.67 -13.05
C GLY A 231 0.26 0.25 -12.92
N MET A 232 1.07 -0.05 -11.93
CA MET A 232 1.63 -1.40 -11.70
C MET A 232 0.75 -2.32 -10.86
N GLY A 233 -0.33 -1.83 -10.26
CA GLY A 233 -1.10 -2.62 -9.30
C GLY A 233 -0.35 -2.87 -7.98
N LEU A 234 0.61 -2.02 -7.63
CA LEU A 234 1.38 -2.11 -6.38
C LEU A 234 0.92 -1.14 -5.29
N GLY A 235 0.20 -0.08 -5.66
CA GLY A 235 -0.17 0.99 -4.73
C GLY A 235 -1.01 0.49 -3.56
N LEU A 236 -2.09 -0.25 -3.82
CA LEU A 236 -2.96 -0.78 -2.77
C LEU A 236 -2.32 -1.91 -1.96
N TYR A 237 -1.51 -2.76 -2.58
CA TYR A 237 -0.71 -3.75 -1.85
C TYR A 237 0.24 -3.06 -0.85
N LEU A 238 0.95 -2.02 -1.28
CA LEU A 238 1.84 -1.25 -0.42
C LEU A 238 1.07 -0.57 0.73
N VAL A 239 -0.10 0.02 0.43
CA VAL A 239 -1.01 0.58 1.43
C VAL A 239 -1.34 -0.44 2.51
N ARG A 240 -1.84 -1.63 2.13
CA ARG A 240 -2.17 -2.70 3.07
C ARG A 240 -0.97 -3.11 3.90
N THR A 241 0.19 -3.24 3.28
CA THR A 241 1.41 -3.67 3.97
C THR A 241 1.89 -2.63 4.98
N ILE A 242 1.90 -1.34 4.61
CA ILE A 242 2.28 -0.25 5.54
C ILE A 242 1.31 -0.19 6.72
N ILE A 243 0.00 -0.27 6.48
CA ILE A 243 -1.00 -0.25 7.55
C ILE A 243 -0.83 -1.47 8.48
N LYS A 244 -0.57 -2.67 7.94
CA LYS A 244 -0.27 -3.86 8.74
C LYS A 244 0.99 -3.71 9.59
N LEU A 245 2.04 -3.08 9.08
CA LEU A 245 3.26 -2.77 9.85
C LEU A 245 2.98 -1.83 11.04
N HIS A 246 1.98 -0.94 10.91
CA HIS A 246 1.51 -0.07 12.00
C HIS A 246 0.50 -0.76 12.95
N GLY A 247 0.29 -2.07 12.80
CA GLY A 247 -0.69 -2.82 13.62
C GLY A 247 -2.15 -2.55 13.26
N GLY A 248 -2.41 -1.83 12.17
CA GLY A 248 -3.73 -1.53 11.66
C GLY A 248 -4.24 -2.53 10.62
N ASP A 249 -5.36 -2.17 10.01
CA ASP A 249 -5.89 -2.89 8.85
C ASP A 249 -6.61 -1.91 7.91
N ILE A 250 -6.82 -2.34 6.65
CA ILE A 250 -7.54 -1.60 5.64
C ILE A 250 -8.65 -2.46 5.04
N SER A 251 -9.77 -1.85 4.78
CA SER A 251 -10.93 -2.46 4.12
C SER A 251 -11.35 -1.65 2.91
N VAL A 252 -12.05 -2.30 1.99
CA VAL A 252 -12.66 -1.68 0.83
C VAL A 252 -14.13 -2.06 0.77
N SER A 253 -14.98 -1.11 0.42
CA SER A 253 -16.38 -1.34 0.06
C SER A 253 -16.70 -0.55 -1.21
N SER A 254 -17.50 -1.13 -2.09
CA SER A 254 -17.82 -0.47 -3.34
C SER A 254 -19.18 -0.93 -3.86
N VAL A 255 -19.87 -0.01 -4.52
CA VAL A 255 -21.08 -0.30 -5.30
C VAL A 255 -20.80 0.11 -6.74
N VAL A 256 -21.05 -0.82 -7.66
CA VAL A 256 -20.75 -0.60 -9.09
C VAL A 256 -21.54 0.59 -9.63
N ASN A 257 -20.84 1.50 -10.29
CA ASN A 257 -21.32 2.77 -10.85
C ASN A 257 -21.80 3.79 -9.82
N GLU A 258 -21.50 3.60 -8.53
CA GLU A 258 -21.84 4.56 -7.48
C GLU A 258 -20.57 5.07 -6.80
N TYR A 259 -19.93 4.24 -5.98
CA TYR A 259 -18.78 4.66 -5.20
C TYR A 259 -17.77 3.54 -4.95
N THR A 260 -16.56 3.95 -4.58
CA THR A 260 -15.54 3.10 -3.95
C THR A 260 -15.07 3.78 -2.67
N ARG A 261 -15.03 3.04 -1.56
CA ARG A 261 -14.63 3.52 -0.24
C ARG A 261 -13.50 2.65 0.29
N PHE A 262 -12.38 3.29 0.63
CA PHE A 262 -11.30 2.68 1.38
C PHE A 262 -11.32 3.23 2.81
N SER A 263 -11.23 2.34 3.79
CA SER A 263 -11.16 2.70 5.21
C SER A 263 -10.03 1.96 5.87
N PHE A 264 -9.08 2.69 6.46
CA PHE A 264 -8.01 2.10 7.25
C PHE A 264 -8.00 2.65 8.66
N TYR A 265 -7.41 1.89 9.58
CA TYR A 265 -7.24 2.36 10.93
C TYR A 265 -5.80 2.19 11.42
N ILE A 266 -5.41 3.06 12.34
CA ILE A 266 -4.16 3.02 13.08
C ILE A 266 -4.52 2.86 14.56
N PRO A 267 -4.01 1.83 15.25
CA PRO A 267 -4.26 1.67 16.68
C PRO A 267 -3.63 2.80 17.47
N LYS A 268 -4.31 3.26 18.51
CA LYS A 268 -3.74 4.19 19.48
C LYS A 268 -2.72 3.46 20.36
N PRO A 269 -1.64 4.15 20.80
CA PRO A 269 -0.77 3.58 21.81
C PRO A 269 -1.59 3.16 23.02
N GLN A 270 -1.48 1.91 23.45
CA GLN A 270 -2.10 1.48 24.70
C GLN A 270 -1.37 2.17 25.85
N GLU A 271 -2.06 3.02 26.61
CA GLU A 271 -1.50 3.46 27.88
C GLU A 271 -1.12 2.20 28.69
N PRO A 272 0.11 2.09 29.21
CA PRO A 272 0.44 1.01 30.10
C PRO A 272 -0.58 1.00 31.23
N PRO A 273 -1.04 -0.18 31.69
CA PRO A 273 -2.03 -0.25 32.75
C PRO A 273 -1.53 0.58 33.93
N LYS A 274 -2.28 1.62 34.31
CA LYS A 274 -1.98 2.42 35.49
C LYS A 274 -1.96 1.44 36.65
N LEU A 275 -0.76 1.02 37.07
CA LEU A 275 -0.59 0.28 38.30
C LEU A 275 -1.23 1.12 39.39
N LYS A 276 -2.40 0.68 39.87
CA LYS A 276 -2.98 1.20 41.10
C LYS A 276 -1.98 0.83 42.18
N TYR A 277 -1.05 1.72 42.46
CA TYR A 277 -0.32 1.64 43.72
C TYR A 277 -1.35 1.79 44.81
N ASN A 278 -1.79 0.69 45.37
CA ASN A 278 -2.45 0.70 46.68
C ASN A 278 -1.42 1.25 47.66
N THR A 279 -1.56 2.52 47.94
CA THR A 279 -0.86 3.23 49.02
C THR A 279 -1.34 2.62 50.35
N CYS A 280 -0.76 1.53 50.76
CA CYS A 280 -0.91 1.02 52.09
C CYS A 280 0.21 0.02 52.41
N LEU A 281 1.35 0.55 52.80
CA LEU A 281 2.25 -0.08 53.76
C LEU A 281 3.16 1.03 54.31
N LEU A 282 2.61 1.78 55.29
CA LEU A 282 3.44 2.43 56.30
C LEU A 282 4.20 1.33 57.05
N TYR A 283 5.38 1.06 56.60
CA TYR A 283 6.32 0.25 57.40
C TYR A 283 6.87 1.18 58.48
N THR A 284 6.30 1.10 59.66
CA THR A 284 6.91 1.65 60.90
C THR A 284 8.14 0.80 61.22
N SER A 285 9.32 1.34 60.97
CA SER A 285 10.56 0.76 61.46
C SER A 285 10.54 0.72 63.01
N PRO A 286 10.90 -0.39 63.64
CA PRO A 286 11.08 -0.42 65.10
C PRO A 286 12.29 0.42 65.48
N SER A 287 12.10 1.26 66.49
CA SER A 287 13.12 2.08 67.14
C SER A 287 14.18 1.20 67.79
N PRO A 288 15.48 1.54 67.64
CA PRO A 288 16.53 0.85 68.34
C PRO A 288 16.71 1.42 69.77
N ARG A 289 15.91 0.91 70.69
CA ARG A 289 16.17 1.05 72.14
C ARG A 289 15.67 -0.24 72.78
N ASP A 290 16.64 -1.10 73.12
CA ASP A 290 16.69 -1.95 74.28
C ASP A 290 17.72 -3.06 74.04
N CYS A 291 18.99 -2.70 74.30
CA CYS A 291 20.05 -3.63 74.64
C CYS A 291 20.74 -3.05 75.85
N SER A 292 20.35 -3.53 77.05
CA SER A 292 21.16 -3.57 78.24
C SER A 292 21.60 -4.99 78.47
#